data_fc5ec304cf951a0c5cc4e78da126d3de
#
_entry.id   fc5ec304cf951a0c5cc4e78da126d3de
#
_cell.length_a   1.000
_cell.length_b   1.000
_cell.length_c   1.000
_cell.angle_alpha   90.00
_cell.angle_beta   90.00
_cell.angle_gamma   90.00
#
_symmetry.space_group_name_H-M   'P 1'
#
loop_
_entity.id
_entity.type
_entity.pdbx_description
1 polymer ?
#
loop_
_entity_poly.entity_id
_entity_poly.type
_entity_poly.pdbx_seq_one_letter_code
_entity_poly.pdbx_strand_id
1 'polypeptide(L)'
;KCLLLERYAISMQYQFEELQLAFAEKERTLLRIGATKTIGDYVLIDAIKDYLQDPRHGLSLVVDNTKHLLQMLDENQLDFAIIEGTFSKTKYDSYLLRMEPFVGICAKNHPFCGEHIPIETLLKETIIVREEGSGTRRIFEERLIASGYELNDFSRTVSISSFVSIKALVAAGIGISFLYDSVIAKDENIGTFTVDVLTEPHAFHVVYTRNTNAKKYSEQFLYNKQPS
;
A
#
# COMPACT_ATOMS: atom_id res chain seq x y z
N LYS A 1 -6.95 21.60 24.68
CA LYS A 1 -6.79 22.94 24.07
C LYS A 1 -5.44 23.06 23.31
N CYS A 2 -4.32 22.54 23.83
CA CYS A 2 -3.00 22.62 23.17
C CYS A 2 -2.99 21.92 21.80
N LEU A 3 -3.45 20.68 21.72
CA LEU A 3 -3.54 19.89 20.49
C LEU A 3 -4.37 20.56 19.38
N LEU A 4 -5.41 21.30 19.74
CA LEU A 4 -6.24 22.01 18.76
C LEU A 4 -5.50 23.21 18.16
N LEU A 5 -4.79 23.98 19.00
CA LEU A 5 -3.97 25.12 18.57
C LEU A 5 -2.81 24.67 17.71
N GLU A 6 -2.16 23.57 18.08
CA GLU A 6 -1.05 22.97 17.32
C GLU A 6 -1.50 22.53 15.91
N ARG A 7 -2.67 21.89 15.81
CA ARG A 7 -3.28 21.50 14.51
C ARG A 7 -3.64 22.73 13.65
N TYR A 8 -4.15 23.80 14.26
CA TYR A 8 -4.44 25.05 13.54
C TYR A 8 -3.15 25.74 13.08
N ALA A 9 -2.11 25.77 13.91
CA ALA A 9 -0.80 26.34 13.55
C ALA A 9 -0.17 25.59 12.36
N ILE A 10 -0.21 24.27 12.35
CA ILE A 10 0.27 23.41 11.27
C ILE A 10 -0.52 23.68 9.97
N SER A 11 -1.85 23.76 10.06
CA SER A 11 -2.70 24.08 8.90
C SER A 11 -2.44 25.48 8.34
N MET A 12 -2.23 26.48 9.20
CA MET A 12 -1.88 27.84 8.78
C MET A 12 -0.50 27.92 8.13
N GLN A 13 0.49 27.21 8.66
CA GLN A 13 1.82 27.15 8.06
C GLN A 13 1.77 26.53 6.66
N TYR A 14 1.03 25.43 6.48
CA TYR A 14 0.82 24.81 5.18
C TYR A 14 0.15 25.77 4.18
N GLN A 15 -0.92 26.47 4.60
CA GLN A 15 -1.60 27.46 3.76
C GLN A 15 -0.70 28.66 3.39
N PHE A 16 0.19 29.05 4.29
CA PHE A 16 1.14 30.14 4.03
C PHE A 16 2.22 29.70 3.03
N GLU A 17 2.74 28.49 3.16
CA GLU A 17 3.68 27.91 2.19
C GLU A 17 3.02 27.78 0.79
N GLU A 18 1.74 27.36 0.72
CA GLU A 18 0.98 27.32 -0.53
C GLU A 18 0.78 28.69 -1.16
N LEU A 19 0.49 29.72 -0.37
CA LEU A 19 0.40 31.10 -0.86
C LEU A 19 1.74 31.59 -1.40
N GLN A 20 2.86 31.29 -0.74
CA GLN A 20 4.20 31.63 -1.25
C GLN A 20 4.49 30.92 -2.57
N LEU A 21 4.13 29.64 -2.71
CA LEU A 21 4.25 28.88 -3.96
C LEU A 21 3.36 29.46 -5.08
N ALA A 22 2.13 29.89 -4.76
CA ALA A 22 1.22 30.50 -5.74
C ALA A 22 1.68 31.87 -6.24
N PHE A 23 2.46 32.61 -5.44
CA PHE A 23 3.04 33.88 -5.86
C PHE A 23 4.35 33.73 -6.64
N ALA A 24 5.04 32.59 -6.52
CA ALA A 24 6.24 32.26 -7.27
C ALA A 24 5.88 31.62 -8.60
N GLU A 25 5.46 32.41 -9.61
CA GLU A 25 4.99 31.99 -10.94
C GLU A 25 5.97 31.10 -11.75
N LYS A 26 7.00 30.53 -11.15
CA LYS A 26 8.06 29.78 -11.85
C LYS A 26 8.65 28.58 -11.11
N GLU A 27 8.10 28.12 -10.00
CA GLU A 27 8.77 27.06 -9.23
C GLU A 27 8.19 25.67 -9.50
N ARG A 28 9.10 24.69 -9.60
CA ARG A 28 8.77 23.27 -9.67
C ARG A 28 7.86 22.91 -8.51
N THR A 29 6.67 22.41 -8.81
CA THR A 29 5.76 21.89 -7.79
C THR A 29 6.30 20.57 -7.27
N LEU A 30 6.96 20.57 -6.12
CA LEU A 30 7.43 19.34 -5.47
C LEU A 30 6.29 18.70 -4.70
N LEU A 31 5.81 17.56 -5.19
CA LEU A 31 4.80 16.75 -4.53
C LEU A 31 5.47 15.71 -3.61
N ARG A 32 5.09 15.68 -2.33
CA ARG A 32 5.65 14.78 -1.31
C ARG A 32 4.63 13.71 -0.97
N ILE A 33 4.87 12.50 -1.41
CA ILE A 33 3.93 11.37 -1.30
C ILE A 33 4.50 10.31 -0.37
N GLY A 34 3.65 9.78 0.53
CA GLY A 34 3.91 8.56 1.26
C GLY A 34 3.16 7.38 0.65
N ALA A 35 3.75 6.19 0.64
CA ALA A 35 3.05 4.99 0.23
C ALA A 35 3.50 3.78 1.05
N THR A 36 2.58 2.86 1.37
CA THR A 36 2.99 1.55 1.89
C THR A 36 3.67 0.74 0.79
N LYS A 37 4.45 -0.25 1.20
CA LYS A 37 5.43 -0.92 0.33
C LYS A 37 4.81 -1.51 -0.94
N THR A 38 3.69 -2.20 -0.85
CA THR A 38 2.97 -2.70 -2.04
C THR A 38 2.59 -1.57 -2.99
N ILE A 39 2.05 -0.49 -2.43
CA ILE A 39 1.55 0.63 -3.21
C ILE A 39 2.70 1.39 -3.88
N GLY A 40 3.75 1.70 -3.11
CA GLY A 40 4.90 2.45 -3.61
C GLY A 40 5.69 1.70 -4.67
N ASP A 41 5.92 0.39 -4.45
CA ASP A 41 6.77 -0.41 -5.33
C ASP A 41 6.05 -0.89 -6.61
N TYR A 42 4.69 -1.04 -6.58
CA TYR A 42 3.97 -1.70 -7.68
C TYR A 42 2.78 -0.90 -8.24
N VAL A 43 2.07 -0.15 -7.40
CA VAL A 43 0.81 0.48 -7.80
C VAL A 43 1.00 1.86 -8.40
N LEU A 44 1.94 2.66 -7.86
CA LEU A 44 2.10 4.07 -8.23
C LEU A 44 2.99 4.30 -9.44
N ILE A 45 3.68 3.29 -9.95
CA ILE A 45 4.72 3.46 -10.98
C ILE A 45 4.18 4.16 -12.23
N ASP A 46 2.99 3.80 -12.71
CA ASP A 46 2.43 4.40 -13.91
C ASP A 46 1.94 5.84 -13.63
N ALA A 47 1.29 6.10 -12.49
CA ALA A 47 0.93 7.45 -12.09
C ALA A 47 2.16 8.37 -11.93
N ILE A 48 3.26 7.85 -11.40
CA ILE A 48 4.54 8.58 -11.29
C ILE A 48 5.09 8.93 -12.68
N LYS A 49 5.09 7.96 -13.60
CA LYS A 49 5.54 8.21 -14.98
C LYS A 49 4.72 9.30 -15.65
N ASP A 50 3.38 9.21 -15.55
CA ASP A 50 2.47 10.18 -16.15
C ASP A 50 2.66 11.57 -15.53
N TYR A 51 2.77 11.66 -14.22
CA TYR A 51 2.99 12.93 -13.51
C TYR A 51 4.29 13.62 -13.90
N LEU A 52 5.37 12.85 -14.05
CA LEU A 52 6.69 13.36 -14.39
C LEU A 52 6.89 13.68 -15.89
N GLN A 53 5.87 13.49 -16.76
CA GLN A 53 5.90 13.99 -18.14
C GLN A 53 5.98 15.50 -18.20
N ASP A 54 5.40 16.22 -17.23
CA ASP A 54 5.55 17.68 -17.14
C ASP A 54 6.89 18.00 -16.43
N PRO A 55 7.84 18.66 -17.12
CA PRO A 55 9.16 18.97 -16.55
C PRO A 55 9.11 19.95 -15.35
N ARG A 56 7.97 20.58 -15.12
CA ARG A 56 7.74 21.46 -13.96
C ARG A 56 7.43 20.67 -12.68
N HIS A 57 6.97 19.43 -12.83
CA HIS A 57 6.62 18.58 -11.71
C HIS A 57 7.85 17.94 -11.07
N GLY A 58 7.97 18.10 -9.77
CA GLY A 58 8.91 17.37 -8.92
C GLY A 58 8.17 16.38 -8.03
N LEU A 59 8.81 15.28 -7.66
CA LEU A 59 8.22 14.25 -6.80
C LEU A 59 9.24 13.80 -5.74
N SER A 60 8.75 13.64 -4.52
CA SER A 60 9.42 12.91 -3.45
C SER A 60 8.49 11.80 -2.99
N LEU A 61 8.91 10.53 -3.12
CA LEU A 61 8.15 9.36 -2.66
C LEU A 61 8.87 8.72 -1.49
N VAL A 62 8.17 8.60 -0.36
CA VAL A 62 8.62 7.84 0.81
C VAL A 62 7.83 6.54 0.90
N VAL A 63 8.52 5.40 0.91
CA VAL A 63 7.91 4.08 1.07
C VAL A 63 8.22 3.55 2.46
N ASP A 64 7.16 3.43 3.30
CA ASP A 64 7.30 2.99 4.69
C ASP A 64 6.01 2.30 5.18
N ASN A 65 5.96 1.91 6.44
CA ASN A 65 4.78 1.37 7.08
C ASN A 65 3.74 2.48 7.39
N THR A 66 2.48 2.07 7.54
CA THR A 66 1.35 2.99 7.78
C THR A 66 1.59 3.92 8.98
N LYS A 67 2.14 3.41 10.09
CA LYS A 67 2.35 4.20 11.31
C LYS A 67 3.31 5.36 11.07
N HIS A 68 4.44 5.11 10.43
CA HIS A 68 5.43 6.14 10.13
C HIS A 68 4.91 7.15 9.11
N LEU A 69 4.22 6.70 8.06
CA LEU A 69 3.62 7.60 7.07
C LEU A 69 2.58 8.54 7.68
N LEU A 70 1.75 8.04 8.61
CA LEU A 70 0.79 8.88 9.33
C LEU A 70 1.48 9.89 10.25
N GLN A 71 2.58 9.53 10.88
CA GLN A 71 3.41 10.46 11.64
C GLN A 71 3.99 11.57 10.74
N MET A 72 4.53 11.21 9.58
CA MET A 72 5.04 12.18 8.61
C MET A 72 3.96 13.14 8.09
N LEU A 73 2.71 12.68 7.94
CA LEU A 73 1.56 13.55 7.65
C LEU A 73 1.30 14.54 8.80
N ASP A 74 1.37 14.08 10.05
CA ASP A 74 1.20 14.94 11.22
C ASP A 74 2.27 16.02 11.33
N GLU A 75 3.48 15.70 10.87
CA GLU A 75 4.64 16.59 10.86
C GLU A 75 4.76 17.45 9.57
N ASN A 76 3.73 17.42 8.69
CA ASN A 76 3.74 18.13 7.40
C ASN A 76 4.90 17.76 6.46
N GLN A 77 5.46 16.58 6.60
CA GLN A 77 6.53 16.09 5.73
C GLN A 77 5.99 15.48 4.43
N LEU A 78 4.70 15.12 4.40
CA LEU A 78 3.99 14.59 3.24
C LEU A 78 2.75 15.44 2.94
N ASP A 79 2.41 15.55 1.66
CA ASP A 79 1.17 16.18 1.21
C ASP A 79 0.00 15.20 1.36
N PHE A 80 0.21 13.94 1.01
CA PHE A 80 -0.72 12.83 1.28
C PHE A 80 0.03 11.51 1.34
N ALA A 81 -0.64 10.48 1.86
CA ALA A 81 -0.16 9.11 1.86
C ALA A 81 -1.19 8.17 1.23
N ILE A 82 -0.72 7.11 0.59
CA ILE A 82 -1.57 6.03 0.07
C ILE A 82 -1.25 4.76 0.84
N ILE A 83 -2.23 4.25 1.55
CA ILE A 83 -2.03 3.17 2.53
C ILE A 83 -3.06 2.06 2.40
N GLU A 84 -2.65 0.86 2.79
CA GLU A 84 -3.48 -0.33 2.92
C GLU A 84 -3.92 -0.62 4.36
N GLY A 85 -3.40 0.16 5.31
CA GLY A 85 -3.62 -0.06 6.74
C GLY A 85 -4.79 0.72 7.33
N THR A 86 -5.04 0.47 8.61
CA THR A 86 -6.04 1.19 9.40
C THR A 86 -5.51 2.56 9.83
N PHE A 87 -6.40 3.54 9.85
CA PHE A 87 -6.11 4.91 10.29
C PHE A 87 -7.33 5.55 10.96
N SER A 88 -7.12 6.62 11.70
CA SER A 88 -8.19 7.35 12.38
C SER A 88 -8.97 8.24 11.42
N LYS A 89 -10.20 7.86 11.08
CA LYS A 89 -11.12 8.66 10.25
C LYS A 89 -11.56 9.98 10.93
N THR A 90 -11.33 10.13 12.23
CA THR A 90 -11.59 11.38 12.93
C THR A 90 -10.43 12.37 12.84
N LYS A 91 -9.22 11.87 12.58
CA LYS A 91 -7.99 12.67 12.50
C LYS A 91 -7.66 13.08 11.07
N TYR A 92 -7.85 12.21 10.11
CA TYR A 92 -7.51 12.41 8.70
C TYR A 92 -8.77 12.43 7.83
N ASP A 93 -8.70 13.12 6.71
CA ASP A 93 -9.61 12.92 5.59
C ASP A 93 -9.04 11.85 4.66
N SER A 94 -9.92 11.17 3.93
CA SER A 94 -9.51 10.09 3.05
C SER A 94 -10.55 9.80 1.99
N TYR A 95 -10.13 9.15 0.92
CA TYR A 95 -11.02 8.51 -0.03
C TYR A 95 -10.48 7.16 -0.49
N LEU A 96 -11.38 6.29 -0.93
CA LEU A 96 -11.02 4.99 -1.48
C LEU A 96 -10.33 5.18 -2.84
N LEU A 97 -9.09 4.69 -2.96
CA LEU A 97 -8.41 4.64 -4.24
C LEU A 97 -8.94 3.48 -5.08
N ARG A 98 -8.88 2.27 -4.53
CA ARG A 98 -9.41 1.04 -5.15
C ARG A 98 -9.52 -0.10 -4.14
N MET A 99 -10.30 -1.11 -4.51
CA MET A 99 -10.23 -2.43 -3.88
C MET A 99 -9.18 -3.25 -4.62
N GLU A 100 -8.16 -3.71 -3.88
CA GLU A 100 -7.08 -4.51 -4.45
C GLU A 100 -7.28 -5.98 -4.14
N PRO A 101 -7.26 -6.88 -5.15
CA PRO A 101 -7.32 -8.31 -4.92
C PRO A 101 -6.14 -8.79 -4.06
N PHE A 102 -6.45 -9.60 -3.05
CA PHE A 102 -5.47 -10.25 -2.19
C PHE A 102 -5.55 -11.74 -2.48
N VAL A 103 -4.47 -12.36 -2.94
CA VAL A 103 -4.48 -13.70 -3.52
C VAL A 103 -3.44 -14.60 -2.87
N GLY A 104 -3.73 -15.89 -2.80
CA GLY A 104 -2.73 -16.91 -2.56
C GLY A 104 -1.85 -17.06 -3.79
N ILE A 105 -0.54 -17.23 -3.59
CA ILE A 105 0.44 -17.44 -4.67
C ILE A 105 1.21 -18.74 -4.47
N CYS A 106 1.46 -19.44 -5.56
CA CYS A 106 2.20 -20.70 -5.60
C CYS A 106 3.06 -20.77 -6.88
N ALA A 107 3.92 -21.77 -6.99
CA ALA A 107 4.60 -22.05 -8.25
C ALA A 107 3.57 -22.34 -9.36
N LYS A 108 3.90 -22.00 -10.62
CA LYS A 108 2.98 -22.16 -11.75
C LYS A 108 2.52 -23.60 -11.97
N ASN A 109 3.36 -24.58 -11.62
CA ASN A 109 3.07 -26.02 -11.72
C ASN A 109 2.52 -26.63 -10.41
N HIS A 110 2.25 -25.80 -9.39
CA HIS A 110 1.71 -26.29 -8.12
C HIS A 110 0.26 -26.73 -8.27
N PRO A 111 -0.20 -27.80 -7.56
CA PRO A 111 -1.59 -28.27 -7.61
C PRO A 111 -2.65 -27.21 -7.24
N PHE A 112 -2.25 -26.18 -6.50
CA PHE A 112 -3.16 -25.08 -6.12
C PHE A 112 -3.41 -24.06 -7.23
N CYS A 113 -2.59 -24.06 -8.28
CA CYS A 113 -2.65 -23.03 -9.32
C CYS A 113 -4.01 -23.02 -10.02
N GLY A 114 -4.77 -21.94 -9.91
CA GLY A 114 -6.09 -21.73 -10.48
C GLY A 114 -7.25 -22.27 -9.63
N GLU A 115 -6.95 -22.91 -8.51
CA GLU A 115 -7.93 -23.62 -7.70
C GLU A 115 -8.42 -22.80 -6.49
N HIS A 116 -9.55 -23.25 -5.92
CA HIS A 116 -10.05 -22.81 -4.62
C HIS A 116 -9.67 -23.85 -3.56
N ILE A 117 -8.90 -23.45 -2.55
CA ILE A 117 -8.25 -24.36 -1.61
C ILE A 117 -8.89 -24.27 -0.22
N PRO A 118 -9.32 -25.41 0.37
CA PRO A 118 -9.75 -25.46 1.77
C PRO A 118 -8.57 -25.10 2.70
N ILE A 119 -8.87 -24.39 3.79
CA ILE A 119 -7.84 -23.90 4.72
C ILE A 119 -7.05 -25.05 5.35
N GLU A 120 -7.69 -26.19 5.64
CA GLU A 120 -7.05 -27.38 6.24
C GLU A 120 -6.01 -28.00 5.29
N THR A 121 -6.18 -27.83 3.98
CA THR A 121 -5.21 -28.25 2.97
C THR A 121 -4.05 -27.28 2.91
N LEU A 122 -4.34 -25.97 2.99
CA LEU A 122 -3.38 -24.90 3.01
C LEU A 122 -2.36 -25.04 4.16
N LEU A 123 -2.82 -25.42 5.36
CA LEU A 123 -1.98 -25.55 6.56
C LEU A 123 -0.88 -26.63 6.45
N LYS A 124 -1.01 -27.54 5.48
CA LYS A 124 0.02 -28.58 5.22
C LYS A 124 1.23 -28.03 4.46
N GLU A 125 1.11 -26.84 3.90
CA GLU A 125 2.18 -26.21 3.12
C GLU A 125 3.17 -25.42 3.99
N THR A 126 4.31 -25.07 3.40
CA THR A 126 5.18 -24.03 3.93
C THR A 126 4.60 -22.68 3.58
N ILE A 127 4.28 -21.86 4.58
CA ILE A 127 3.86 -20.48 4.37
C ILE A 127 5.05 -19.51 4.41
N ILE A 128 5.20 -18.69 3.39
CA ILE A 128 6.19 -17.61 3.34
C ILE A 128 5.45 -16.30 3.56
N VAL A 129 5.68 -15.66 4.70
CA VAL A 129 5.01 -14.40 5.07
C VAL A 129 5.99 -13.23 5.04
N ARG A 130 5.44 -12.02 4.97
CA ARG A 130 6.21 -10.80 5.15
C ARG A 130 6.72 -10.69 6.59
N GLU A 131 7.67 -9.79 6.82
CA GLU A 131 8.21 -9.44 8.13
C GLU A 131 7.15 -8.88 9.08
N GLU A 132 7.44 -8.93 10.39
CA GLU A 132 6.63 -8.26 11.41
C GLU A 132 6.53 -6.76 11.14
N GLY A 133 5.35 -6.19 11.37
CA GLY A 133 5.04 -4.78 11.08
C GLY A 133 4.61 -4.52 9.62
N SER A 134 4.71 -5.50 8.72
CA SER A 134 4.14 -5.41 7.37
C SER A 134 2.61 -5.35 7.42
N GLY A 135 2.02 -4.40 6.69
CA GLY A 135 0.56 -4.31 6.51
C GLY A 135 -0.02 -5.56 5.84
N THR A 136 0.67 -6.08 4.82
CA THR A 136 0.29 -7.31 4.10
C THR A 136 0.24 -8.53 5.03
N ARG A 137 1.26 -8.71 5.88
CA ARG A 137 1.29 -9.80 6.87
C ARG A 137 0.16 -9.66 7.88
N ARG A 138 -0.05 -8.46 8.43
CA ARG A 138 -1.10 -8.20 9.40
C ARG A 138 -2.48 -8.56 8.87
N ILE A 139 -2.81 -8.17 7.63
CA ILE A 139 -4.09 -8.50 7.00
C ILE A 139 -4.26 -10.01 6.87
N PHE A 140 -3.21 -10.72 6.46
CA PHE A 140 -3.23 -12.18 6.37
C PHE A 140 -3.47 -12.82 7.76
N GLU A 141 -2.72 -12.40 8.78
CA GLU A 141 -2.86 -12.92 10.15
C GLU A 141 -4.24 -12.62 10.75
N GLU A 142 -4.77 -11.39 10.58
CA GLU A 142 -6.12 -11.01 11.04
C GLU A 142 -7.20 -11.91 10.44
N ARG A 143 -7.10 -12.20 9.14
CA ARG A 143 -8.05 -13.09 8.44
C ARG A 143 -7.89 -14.56 8.85
N LEU A 144 -6.66 -15.00 9.05
CA LEU A 144 -6.35 -16.35 9.50
C LEU A 144 -6.95 -16.59 10.90
N ILE A 145 -6.76 -15.63 11.83
CA ILE A 145 -7.36 -15.67 13.17
C ILE A 145 -8.89 -15.63 13.10
N ALA A 146 -9.47 -14.80 12.24
CA ALA A 146 -10.92 -14.77 12.05
C ALA A 146 -11.48 -16.10 11.55
N SER A 147 -10.67 -16.92 10.87
CA SER A 147 -11.00 -18.27 10.43
C SER A 147 -10.69 -19.35 11.48
N GLY A 148 -10.19 -18.97 12.67
CA GLY A 148 -9.89 -19.87 13.79
C GLY A 148 -8.50 -20.51 13.75
N TYR A 149 -7.58 -19.97 12.97
CA TYR A 149 -6.22 -20.51 12.80
C TYR A 149 -5.15 -19.44 13.06
N GLU A 150 -3.90 -19.90 13.23
CA GLU A 150 -2.73 -19.06 13.44
C GLU A 150 -1.57 -19.49 12.52
N LEU A 151 -0.51 -18.67 12.42
CA LEU A 151 0.69 -19.02 11.65
C LEU A 151 1.37 -20.30 12.11
N ASN A 152 1.26 -20.63 13.41
CA ASN A 152 1.83 -21.85 13.99
C ASN A 152 1.11 -23.13 13.57
N ASP A 153 -0.08 -23.04 12.98
CA ASP A 153 -0.83 -24.19 12.47
C ASP A 153 -0.29 -24.66 11.11
N PHE A 154 0.52 -23.84 10.43
CA PHE A 154 1.20 -24.26 9.20
C PHE A 154 2.31 -25.26 9.46
N SER A 155 2.57 -26.14 8.50
CA SER A 155 3.66 -27.12 8.61
C SER A 155 5.03 -26.46 8.83
N ARG A 156 5.23 -25.28 8.23
CA ARG A 156 6.41 -24.43 8.40
C ARG A 156 6.09 -22.98 8.05
N THR A 157 6.60 -22.03 8.86
CA THR A 157 6.50 -20.60 8.60
C THR A 157 7.88 -20.01 8.31
N VAL A 158 7.99 -19.22 7.23
CA VAL A 158 9.20 -18.51 6.81
C VAL A 158 8.88 -17.03 6.72
N SER A 159 9.67 -16.16 7.37
CA SER A 159 9.47 -14.71 7.35
C SER A 159 10.51 -14.01 6.48
N ILE A 160 10.07 -13.23 5.47
CA ILE A 160 10.95 -12.53 4.51
C ILE A 160 10.39 -11.14 4.21
N SER A 161 11.25 -10.10 4.25
CA SER A 161 10.86 -8.71 4.00
C SER A 161 10.86 -8.30 2.51
N SER A 162 11.47 -9.10 1.64
CA SER A 162 11.64 -8.79 0.22
C SER A 162 10.59 -9.48 -0.65
N PHE A 163 9.79 -8.71 -1.37
CA PHE A 163 8.86 -9.27 -2.37
C PHE A 163 9.57 -10.07 -3.47
N VAL A 164 10.75 -9.60 -3.90
CA VAL A 164 11.56 -10.30 -4.91
C VAL A 164 11.97 -11.68 -4.41
N SER A 165 12.44 -11.77 -3.16
CA SER A 165 12.85 -13.05 -2.55
C SER A 165 11.65 -13.98 -2.32
N ILE A 166 10.51 -13.44 -1.84
CA ILE A 166 9.27 -14.23 -1.67
C ILE A 166 8.86 -14.83 -3.02
N LYS A 167 8.77 -14.02 -4.07
CA LYS A 167 8.40 -14.49 -5.41
C LYS A 167 9.35 -15.56 -5.94
N ALA A 168 10.64 -15.36 -5.78
CA ALA A 168 11.65 -16.32 -6.24
C ALA A 168 11.52 -17.69 -5.52
N LEU A 169 11.29 -17.68 -4.20
CA LEU A 169 11.10 -18.89 -3.41
C LEU A 169 9.79 -19.62 -3.76
N VAL A 170 8.71 -18.86 -3.94
CA VAL A 170 7.41 -19.40 -4.36
C VAL A 170 7.52 -20.03 -5.74
N ALA A 171 8.14 -19.34 -6.71
CA ALA A 171 8.36 -19.86 -8.06
C ALA A 171 9.22 -21.14 -8.07
N ALA A 172 10.17 -21.25 -7.13
CA ALA A 172 10.99 -22.44 -6.92
C ALA A 172 10.25 -23.61 -6.22
N GLY A 173 8.98 -23.43 -5.82
CA GLY A 173 8.19 -24.45 -5.14
C GLY A 173 8.59 -24.70 -3.67
N ILE A 174 9.26 -23.74 -3.04
CA ILE A 174 9.68 -23.85 -1.61
C ILE A 174 8.49 -23.70 -0.66
N GLY A 175 7.43 -23.02 -1.09
CA GLY A 175 6.21 -22.79 -0.32
C GLY A 175 5.23 -21.90 -1.05
N ILE A 176 4.19 -21.52 -0.34
CA ILE A 176 3.13 -20.60 -0.80
C ILE A 176 3.21 -19.28 -0.06
N SER A 177 2.54 -18.25 -0.56
CA SER A 177 2.45 -16.95 0.11
C SER A 177 1.09 -16.30 -0.18
N PHE A 178 0.80 -15.17 0.50
CA PHE A 178 -0.37 -14.33 0.23
C PHE A 178 0.09 -12.90 -0.02
N LEU A 179 -0.22 -12.38 -1.20
CA LEU A 179 0.18 -11.05 -1.63
C LEU A 179 -0.97 -10.38 -2.39
N TYR A 180 -0.84 -9.09 -2.64
CA TYR A 180 -1.72 -8.38 -3.56
C TYR A 180 -1.41 -8.73 -5.01
N ASP A 181 -2.44 -8.79 -5.84
CA ASP A 181 -2.33 -9.13 -7.26
C ASP A 181 -1.35 -8.21 -8.01
N SER A 182 -1.33 -6.92 -7.68
CA SER A 182 -0.38 -5.96 -8.25
C SER A 182 1.10 -6.33 -8.06
N VAL A 183 1.45 -7.10 -7.02
CA VAL A 183 2.83 -7.54 -6.76
C VAL A 183 3.28 -8.60 -7.75
N ILE A 184 2.34 -9.38 -8.28
CA ILE A 184 2.62 -10.55 -9.13
C ILE A 184 2.24 -10.35 -10.60
N ALA A 185 1.54 -9.27 -10.92
CA ALA A 185 0.86 -8.97 -12.19
C ALA A 185 1.75 -9.06 -13.45
N LYS A 186 2.84 -9.64 -13.52
CA LYS A 186 3.68 -9.88 -14.71
C LYS A 186 4.66 -11.04 -14.48
N ASP A 187 4.41 -11.89 -13.48
CA ASP A 187 5.32 -12.98 -13.15
C ASP A 187 4.77 -14.30 -13.71
N GLU A 188 5.31 -14.73 -14.83
CA GLU A 188 4.85 -15.92 -15.54
C GLU A 188 5.12 -17.23 -14.79
N ASN A 189 6.01 -17.22 -13.81
CA ASN A 189 6.40 -18.40 -13.02
C ASN A 189 5.52 -18.60 -11.78
N ILE A 190 4.63 -17.64 -11.48
CA ILE A 190 3.75 -17.67 -10.33
C ILE A 190 2.33 -17.93 -10.77
N GLY A 191 1.68 -18.88 -10.11
CA GLY A 191 0.24 -19.12 -10.18
C GLY A 191 -0.48 -18.52 -8.98
N THR A 192 -1.77 -18.25 -9.13
CA THR A 192 -2.63 -17.76 -8.05
C THR A 192 -3.65 -18.83 -7.65
N PHE A 193 -4.12 -18.77 -6.42
CA PHE A 193 -5.21 -19.56 -5.90
C PHE A 193 -6.06 -18.74 -4.93
N THR A 194 -7.25 -19.23 -4.61
CA THR A 194 -8.16 -18.56 -3.67
C THR A 194 -8.43 -19.42 -2.44
N VAL A 195 -8.68 -18.76 -1.32
CA VAL A 195 -9.11 -19.37 -0.05
C VAL A 195 -10.12 -18.44 0.57
N ASP A 196 -11.38 -18.81 0.67
CA ASP A 196 -12.49 -18.05 1.25
C ASP A 196 -12.12 -16.63 1.78
N VAL A 197 -12.27 -16.39 3.08
CA VAL A 197 -12.00 -15.10 3.72
C VAL A 197 -10.55 -14.64 3.55
N LEU A 198 -9.58 -15.55 3.37
CA LEU A 198 -8.16 -15.19 3.25
C LEU A 198 -7.85 -14.37 2.00
N THR A 199 -8.61 -14.56 0.91
CA THR A 199 -8.35 -13.90 -0.38
C THR A 199 -9.37 -12.83 -0.74
N GLU A 200 -10.10 -12.29 0.21
CA GLU A 200 -10.98 -11.14 -0.04
C GLU A 200 -10.16 -9.90 -0.45
N PRO A 201 -10.69 -9.06 -1.36
CA PRO A 201 -10.06 -7.80 -1.70
C PRO A 201 -9.88 -6.88 -0.48
N HIS A 202 -8.85 -6.04 -0.52
CA HIS A 202 -8.59 -5.06 0.53
C HIS A 202 -8.55 -3.64 -0.02
N ALA A 203 -9.02 -2.67 0.78
CA ALA A 203 -9.13 -1.28 0.36
C ALA A 203 -7.77 -0.54 0.47
N PHE A 204 -7.35 0.11 -0.62
CA PHE A 204 -6.29 1.10 -0.59
C PHE A 204 -6.91 2.50 -0.49
N HIS A 205 -6.42 3.31 0.44
CA HIS A 205 -6.94 4.64 0.71
C HIS A 205 -5.87 5.71 0.48
N VAL A 206 -6.30 6.80 -0.13
CA VAL A 206 -5.56 8.07 -0.07
C VAL A 206 -5.94 8.76 1.23
N VAL A 207 -4.95 9.14 2.04
CA VAL A 207 -5.12 9.73 3.38
C VAL A 207 -4.32 11.02 3.45
N TYR A 208 -4.90 12.06 4.02
CA TYR A 208 -4.28 13.38 4.13
C TYR A 208 -4.80 14.17 5.33
N THR A 209 -4.06 15.20 5.71
CA THR A 209 -4.44 16.09 6.81
C THR A 209 -5.65 16.95 6.42
N ARG A 210 -6.59 17.09 7.35
CA ARG A 210 -7.82 17.89 7.14
C ARG A 210 -7.53 19.35 6.85
N ASN A 211 -8.42 19.97 6.08
CA ASN A 211 -8.37 21.37 5.71
C ASN A 211 -7.10 21.77 4.92
N THR A 212 -6.59 20.85 4.09
CA THR A 212 -5.50 21.09 3.14
C THR A 212 -6.00 20.91 1.71
N ASN A 213 -5.21 21.35 0.72
CA ASN A 213 -5.48 21.09 -0.70
C ASN A 213 -5.01 19.72 -1.17
N ALA A 214 -4.57 18.86 -0.26
CA ALA A 214 -3.98 17.55 -0.56
C ALA A 214 -4.92 16.64 -1.39
N LYS A 215 -6.24 16.77 -1.21
CA LYS A 215 -7.21 16.06 -2.05
C LYS A 215 -7.04 16.43 -3.53
N LYS A 216 -6.97 17.72 -3.85
CA LYS A 216 -6.78 18.22 -5.21
C LYS A 216 -5.46 17.72 -5.81
N TYR A 217 -4.39 17.76 -5.04
CA TYR A 217 -3.07 17.29 -5.49
C TYR A 217 -3.03 15.79 -5.72
N SER A 218 -3.64 15.02 -4.82
CA SER A 218 -3.71 13.56 -4.98
C SER A 218 -4.57 13.16 -6.19
N GLU A 219 -5.69 13.84 -6.43
CA GLU A 219 -6.52 13.60 -7.61
C GLU A 219 -5.77 13.99 -8.90
N GLN A 220 -5.06 15.10 -8.89
CA GLN A 220 -4.21 15.53 -10.01
C GLN A 220 -3.11 14.50 -10.31
N PHE A 221 -2.43 14.00 -9.29
CA PHE A 221 -1.39 12.98 -9.42
C PHE A 221 -1.94 11.64 -9.94
N LEU A 222 -3.09 11.18 -9.42
CA LEU A 222 -3.63 9.84 -9.69
C LEU A 222 -4.45 9.75 -10.97
N TYR A 223 -5.11 10.85 -11.38
CA TYR A 223 -6.11 10.86 -12.47
C TYR A 223 -5.77 11.83 -13.59
N ASN A 224 -4.59 12.44 -13.57
CA ASN A 224 -4.17 13.38 -14.62
C ASN A 224 -3.86 12.61 -15.92
N LYS A 225 -4.91 12.11 -16.58
CA LYS A 225 -4.82 11.78 -18.00
C LYS A 225 -4.86 13.12 -18.73
N GLN A 226 -3.71 13.59 -19.22
CA GLN A 226 -3.72 14.65 -20.20
C GLN A 226 -4.67 14.22 -21.33
N PRO A 227 -5.61 15.09 -21.79
CA PRO A 227 -6.38 14.79 -22.99
C PRO A 227 -5.36 14.67 -24.14
N SER A 228 -5.34 13.47 -24.72
CA SER A 228 -4.60 13.14 -25.95
C SER A 228 -5.10 13.97 -27.12
#